data_7115776aeee2b7fb86d84cf8416da7ff
#
_entry.id   7115776aeee2b7fb86d84cf8416da7ff
#
_cell.length_a   1.000
_cell.length_b   1.000
_cell.length_c   1.000
_cell.angle_alpha   90.00
_cell.angle_beta   90.00
_cell.angle_gamma   90.00
#
_symmetry.space_group_name_H-M   'P 1'
#
loop_
_entity.id
_entity.type
_entity.pdbx_description
1 polymer ?
#
loop_
_entity_poly.entity_id
_entity_poly.type
_entity_poly.pdbx_seq_one_letter_code
_entity_poly.pdbx_strand_id
1 'polypeptide(L)'
;MYRVLVVDDEKLERDGIRFLLSMEEGEWEIYEAANGKLALNELRKHPVDLMLTDIKMPHMDGLELSKKAREEYPDLEIIIFSGYGDFAFAQEAIRYGVTDYVLKPVDPDRFHDTIQKIQKEIASRKNKEQQSIKEKSFLQQYFLLGYIYSGDQERLKEAEGIVDFSVWEQWHCAILIESDEAFFDSASDEVP
;
A
#
# COMPACT_ATOMS: atom_id res chain seq x y z
N MET A 1 9.50 5.43 -2.37
CA MET A 1 8.50 6.39 -2.89
C MET A 1 7.21 6.24 -2.08
N TYR A 2 6.69 7.32 -1.52
CA TYR A 2 5.45 7.42 -0.75
C TYR A 2 4.46 8.28 -1.53
N ARG A 3 3.21 7.84 -1.63
CA ARG A 3 2.14 8.55 -2.36
C ARG A 3 1.21 9.21 -1.35
N VAL A 4 1.12 10.52 -1.42
CA VAL A 4 0.39 11.35 -0.46
C VAL A 4 -0.70 12.15 -1.15
N LEU A 5 -1.89 12.16 -0.57
CA LEU A 5 -2.98 13.03 -0.99
C LEU A 5 -3.16 14.13 0.05
N VAL A 6 -2.98 15.38 -0.36
CA VAL A 6 -3.20 16.57 0.48
C VAL A 6 -4.57 17.17 0.14
N VAL A 7 -5.42 17.29 1.15
CA VAL A 7 -6.82 17.73 1.00
C VAL A 7 -7.09 18.94 1.90
N ASP A 8 -7.30 20.09 1.28
CA ASP A 8 -7.66 21.34 1.96
C ASP A 8 -8.31 22.25 0.92
N ASP A 9 -9.32 23.03 1.27
CA ASP A 9 -9.96 23.94 0.30
C ASP A 9 -9.09 25.19 0.06
N GLU A 10 -8.20 25.53 1.00
CA GLU A 10 -7.25 26.62 0.86
C GLU A 10 -5.96 26.19 0.19
N LYS A 11 -5.66 26.75 -0.98
CA LYS A 11 -4.43 26.42 -1.73
C LYS A 11 -3.17 26.71 -0.92
N LEU A 12 -3.16 27.79 -0.14
CA LEU A 12 -2.01 28.18 0.67
C LEU A 12 -1.67 27.12 1.73
N GLU A 13 -2.69 26.50 2.34
CA GLU A 13 -2.52 25.41 3.30
C GLU A 13 -1.93 24.17 2.62
N ARG A 14 -2.45 23.79 1.43
CA ARG A 14 -1.86 22.68 0.65
C ARG A 14 -0.40 22.93 0.29
N ASP A 15 -0.08 24.16 -0.16
CA ASP A 15 1.31 24.54 -0.48
C ASP A 15 2.20 24.47 0.77
N GLY A 16 1.69 24.86 1.95
CA GLY A 16 2.38 24.73 3.23
C GLY A 16 2.68 23.27 3.60
N ILE A 17 1.71 22.38 3.48
CA ILE A 17 1.91 20.94 3.73
C ILE A 17 2.91 20.33 2.75
N ARG A 18 2.83 20.71 1.45
CA ARG A 18 3.82 20.29 0.46
C ARG A 18 5.24 20.73 0.80
N PHE A 19 5.37 21.96 1.31
CA PHE A 19 6.66 22.47 1.76
C PHE A 19 7.20 21.65 2.94
N LEU A 20 6.37 21.35 3.95
CA LEU A 20 6.76 20.48 5.07
C LEU A 20 7.18 19.09 4.58
N LEU A 21 6.42 18.44 3.69
CA LEU A 21 6.77 17.15 3.10
C LEU A 21 8.08 17.20 2.32
N SER A 22 8.42 18.33 1.68
CA SER A 22 9.67 18.48 0.94
C SER A 22 10.92 18.51 1.83
N MET A 23 10.75 18.74 3.13
CA MET A 23 11.83 18.70 4.13
C MET A 23 12.01 17.30 4.73
N GLU A 24 11.07 16.39 4.49
CA GLU A 24 11.12 15.02 4.99
C GLU A 24 11.96 14.11 4.11
N GLU A 25 12.62 13.13 4.73
CA GLU A 25 13.38 12.12 3.99
C GLU A 25 12.47 11.23 3.14
N GLY A 26 12.93 10.90 1.94
CA GLY A 26 12.24 10.00 1.03
C GLY A 26 11.74 10.67 -0.24
N GLU A 27 11.24 9.86 -1.16
CA GLU A 27 10.60 10.33 -2.39
C GLU A 27 9.09 10.41 -2.19
N TRP A 28 8.54 11.60 -2.44
CA TRP A 28 7.13 11.91 -2.26
C TRP A 28 6.44 12.18 -3.59
N GLU A 29 5.42 11.39 -3.91
CA GLU A 29 4.49 11.69 -4.99
C GLU A 29 3.23 12.29 -4.38
N ILE A 30 2.97 13.57 -4.67
CA ILE A 30 1.94 14.35 -3.99
C ILE A 30 0.79 14.64 -4.94
N TYR A 31 -0.39 14.19 -4.57
CA TYR A 31 -1.68 14.51 -5.17
C TYR A 31 -2.39 15.57 -4.32
N GLU A 32 -3.25 16.37 -4.92
CA GLU A 32 -3.99 17.42 -4.23
C GLU A 32 -5.49 17.36 -4.53
N ALA A 33 -6.30 17.68 -3.54
CA ALA A 33 -7.73 17.87 -3.70
C ALA A 33 -8.22 19.07 -2.89
N ALA A 34 -9.15 19.82 -3.45
CA ALA A 34 -9.71 21.02 -2.81
C ALA A 34 -10.98 20.74 -1.97
N ASN A 35 -11.41 19.51 -1.85
CA ASN A 35 -12.55 19.09 -1.01
C ASN A 35 -12.62 17.56 -0.94
N GLY A 36 -13.45 17.04 -0.03
CA GLY A 36 -13.60 15.60 0.18
C GLY A 36 -14.09 14.81 -1.02
N LYS A 37 -14.96 15.39 -1.89
CA LYS A 37 -15.43 14.70 -3.12
C LYS A 37 -14.32 14.50 -4.14
N LEU A 38 -13.49 15.53 -4.34
CA LEU A 38 -12.35 15.45 -5.23
C LEU A 38 -11.30 14.46 -4.65
N ALA A 39 -11.10 14.48 -3.32
CA ALA A 39 -10.21 13.54 -2.66
C ALA A 39 -10.60 12.07 -2.89
N LEU A 40 -11.88 11.70 -2.76
CA LEU A 40 -12.36 10.36 -3.08
C LEU A 40 -12.14 9.99 -4.56
N ASN A 41 -12.24 10.95 -5.47
CA ASN A 41 -11.95 10.70 -6.88
C ASN A 41 -10.45 10.45 -7.11
N GLU A 42 -9.57 11.16 -6.42
CA GLU A 42 -8.13 10.93 -6.52
C GLU A 42 -7.73 9.58 -5.89
N LEU A 43 -8.33 9.19 -4.76
CA LEU A 43 -8.11 7.87 -4.14
C LEU A 43 -8.50 6.71 -5.07
N ARG A 44 -9.52 6.89 -5.93
CA ARG A 44 -9.93 5.86 -6.92
C ARG A 44 -9.00 5.76 -8.11
N LYS A 45 -8.30 6.85 -8.47
CA LYS A 45 -7.40 6.90 -9.62
C LYS A 45 -5.97 6.47 -9.28
N HIS A 46 -5.56 6.74 -8.04
CA HIS A 46 -4.19 6.60 -7.60
C HIS A 46 -4.12 5.78 -6.33
N PRO A 47 -3.15 4.85 -6.24
CA PRO A 47 -2.89 4.15 -5.00
C PRO A 47 -2.18 5.11 -4.02
N VAL A 48 -2.90 5.59 -3.01
CA VAL A 48 -2.41 6.53 -2.00
C VAL A 48 -2.02 5.78 -0.73
N ASP A 49 -0.87 6.12 -0.16
CA ASP A 49 -0.36 5.52 1.08
C ASP A 49 -0.76 6.35 2.32
N LEU A 50 -0.84 7.69 2.16
CA LEU A 50 -1.14 8.64 3.22
C LEU A 50 -2.07 9.74 2.73
N MET A 51 -3.11 10.05 3.47
CA MET A 51 -3.98 11.20 3.25
C MET A 51 -3.82 12.20 4.39
N LEU A 52 -3.56 13.45 4.04
CA LEU A 52 -3.47 14.61 4.93
C LEU A 52 -4.67 15.51 4.64
N THR A 53 -5.60 15.64 5.56
CA THR A 53 -6.85 16.38 5.31
C THR A 53 -7.15 17.43 6.36
N ASP A 54 -7.65 18.59 5.94
CA ASP A 54 -8.31 19.52 6.86
C ASP A 54 -9.68 18.97 7.28
N ILE A 55 -10.17 19.43 8.43
CA ILE A 55 -11.54 19.10 8.88
C ILE A 55 -12.57 19.92 8.12
N LYS A 56 -12.40 21.24 8.14
CA LYS A 56 -13.44 22.15 7.65
C LYS A 56 -13.29 22.43 6.17
N MET A 57 -13.99 21.68 5.36
CA MET A 57 -14.04 21.87 3.91
C MET A 57 -15.49 21.95 3.45
N PRO A 58 -15.76 22.67 2.33
CA PRO A 58 -17.10 22.73 1.76
C PRO A 58 -17.55 21.37 1.19
N HIS A 59 -18.85 21.10 1.27
CA HIS A 59 -19.56 19.92 0.74
C HIS A 59 -19.32 18.61 1.47
N MET A 60 -18.11 18.27 1.81
CA MET A 60 -17.72 17.07 2.55
C MET A 60 -16.53 17.44 3.43
N ASP A 61 -16.73 17.37 4.73
CA ASP A 61 -15.69 17.64 5.70
C ASP A 61 -14.67 16.51 5.81
N GLY A 62 -13.55 16.79 6.50
CA GLY A 62 -12.46 15.81 6.63
C GLY A 62 -12.82 14.59 7.47
N LEU A 63 -13.78 14.68 8.39
CA LEU A 63 -14.25 13.55 9.17
C LEU A 63 -15.10 12.59 8.34
N GLU A 64 -16.06 13.14 7.59
CA GLU A 64 -16.87 12.36 6.64
C GLU A 64 -15.99 11.72 5.56
N LEU A 65 -15.00 12.48 5.05
CA LEU A 65 -14.01 11.96 4.10
C LEU A 65 -13.23 10.79 4.71
N SER A 66 -12.70 10.96 5.92
CA SER A 66 -11.90 9.94 6.61
C SER A 66 -12.69 8.66 6.85
N LYS A 67 -13.96 8.77 7.26
CA LYS A 67 -14.86 7.64 7.41
C LYS A 67 -15.01 6.85 6.11
N LYS A 68 -15.37 7.53 5.00
CA LYS A 68 -15.56 6.89 3.69
C LYS A 68 -14.26 6.30 3.15
N ALA A 69 -13.17 7.04 3.31
CA ALA A 69 -11.85 6.57 2.88
C ALA A 69 -11.44 5.31 3.65
N ARG A 70 -11.68 5.22 4.96
CA ARG A 70 -11.37 4.04 5.76
C ARG A 70 -12.21 2.82 5.36
N GLU A 71 -13.47 3.02 5.00
CA GLU A 71 -14.37 1.95 4.53
C GLU A 71 -13.91 1.35 3.19
N GLU A 72 -13.44 2.20 2.24
CA GLU A 72 -12.98 1.78 0.90
C GLU A 72 -11.49 1.37 0.89
N TYR A 73 -10.65 1.97 1.75
CA TYR A 73 -9.18 1.82 1.78
C TYR A 73 -8.69 1.57 3.21
N PRO A 74 -8.82 0.35 3.74
CA PRO A 74 -8.48 0.04 5.14
C PRO A 74 -7.01 0.25 5.49
N ASP A 75 -6.13 0.20 4.50
CA ASP A 75 -4.68 0.37 4.67
C ASP A 75 -4.18 1.82 4.48
N LEU A 76 -5.08 2.75 4.18
CA LEU A 76 -4.73 4.16 4.01
C LEU A 76 -4.41 4.79 5.36
N GLU A 77 -3.22 5.37 5.52
CA GLU A 77 -2.92 6.21 6.68
C GLU A 77 -3.61 7.56 6.53
N ILE A 78 -4.23 8.05 7.60
CA ILE A 78 -5.01 9.29 7.57
C ILE A 78 -4.56 10.19 8.71
N ILE A 79 -4.13 11.40 8.38
CA ILE A 79 -3.87 12.48 9.35
C ILE A 79 -4.87 13.61 9.11
N ILE A 80 -5.46 14.08 10.18
CA ILE A 80 -6.32 15.26 10.16
C ILE A 80 -5.57 16.47 10.71
N PHE A 81 -5.59 17.57 9.97
CA PHE A 81 -5.18 18.88 10.43
C PHE A 81 -6.39 19.70 10.84
N SER A 82 -6.31 20.40 11.95
CA SER A 82 -7.43 21.20 12.44
C SER A 82 -6.97 22.49 13.11
N GLY A 83 -7.58 23.60 12.73
CA GLY A 83 -7.45 24.88 13.45
C GLY A 83 -8.22 24.92 14.77
N TYR A 84 -8.94 23.87 15.12
CA TYR A 84 -9.81 23.82 16.27
C TYR A 84 -9.37 22.72 17.24
N GLY A 85 -9.03 23.11 18.46
CA GLY A 85 -8.77 22.18 19.57
C GLY A 85 -10.06 21.58 20.15
N ASP A 86 -11.09 21.34 19.31
CA ASP A 86 -12.34 20.77 19.76
C ASP A 86 -12.18 19.26 19.99
N PHE A 87 -12.31 18.89 21.25
CA PHE A 87 -12.21 17.49 21.69
C PHE A 87 -13.20 16.57 20.97
N ALA A 88 -14.37 17.10 20.59
CA ALA A 88 -15.39 16.31 19.89
C ALA A 88 -14.89 15.82 18.51
N PHE A 89 -14.21 16.67 17.75
CA PHE A 89 -13.63 16.27 16.46
C PHE A 89 -12.52 15.23 16.60
N ALA A 90 -11.65 15.39 17.60
CA ALA A 90 -10.61 14.42 17.87
C ALA A 90 -11.19 13.04 18.25
N GLN A 91 -12.26 13.04 19.07
CA GLN A 91 -12.94 11.81 19.46
C GLN A 91 -13.63 11.10 18.27
N GLU A 92 -14.22 11.86 17.35
CA GLU A 92 -14.80 11.32 16.12
C GLU A 92 -13.72 10.78 15.19
N ALA A 93 -12.63 11.50 15.00
CA ALA A 93 -11.49 11.07 14.20
C ALA A 93 -10.95 9.70 14.65
N ILE A 94 -10.80 9.50 15.96
CA ILE A 94 -10.37 8.21 16.53
C ILE A 94 -11.37 7.09 16.17
N ARG A 95 -12.68 7.36 16.24
CA ARG A 95 -13.72 6.36 15.89
C ARG A 95 -13.66 5.95 14.42
N TYR A 96 -13.25 6.86 13.54
CA TYR A 96 -13.10 6.59 12.11
C TYR A 96 -11.73 6.00 11.75
N GLY A 97 -10.90 5.69 12.75
CA GLY A 97 -9.60 5.06 12.54
C GLY A 97 -8.57 5.97 11.90
N VAL A 98 -8.64 7.28 12.20
CA VAL A 98 -7.62 8.26 11.80
C VAL A 98 -6.34 7.96 12.56
N THR A 99 -5.21 7.98 11.86
CA THR A 99 -3.89 7.61 12.40
C THR A 99 -3.35 8.67 13.36
N ASP A 100 -3.52 9.95 13.03
CA ASP A 100 -3.14 11.06 13.91
C ASP A 100 -4.02 12.28 13.67
N TYR A 101 -4.04 13.18 14.69
CA TYR A 101 -4.78 14.43 14.69
C TYR A 101 -3.84 15.56 15.11
N VAL A 102 -3.58 16.49 14.20
CA VAL A 102 -2.60 17.56 14.37
C VAL A 102 -3.30 18.92 14.42
N LEU A 103 -3.00 19.72 15.45
CA LEU A 103 -3.53 21.07 15.57
C LEU A 103 -2.72 22.05 14.71
N LYS A 104 -3.41 22.95 14.02
CA LYS A 104 -2.84 24.14 13.37
C LYS A 104 -2.62 25.26 14.42
N PRO A 105 -1.53 26.06 14.35
CA PRO A 105 -0.46 25.96 13.36
C PRO A 105 0.37 24.70 13.53
N VAL A 106 0.74 24.08 12.40
CA VAL A 106 1.50 22.83 12.41
C VAL A 106 2.92 23.10 12.89
N ASP A 107 3.30 22.46 13.99
CA ASP A 107 4.67 22.46 14.49
C ASP A 107 5.53 21.54 13.58
N PRO A 108 6.61 22.06 12.97
CA PRO A 108 7.45 21.26 12.06
C PRO A 108 8.07 20.03 12.72
N ASP A 109 8.51 20.14 13.99
CA ASP A 109 9.14 19.01 14.69
C ASP A 109 8.12 17.89 14.95
N ARG A 110 6.91 18.28 15.40
CA ARG A 110 5.81 17.33 15.58
C ARG A 110 5.37 16.69 14.25
N PHE A 111 5.34 17.47 13.17
CA PHE A 111 5.04 16.97 11.85
C PHE A 111 6.07 15.92 11.42
N HIS A 112 7.36 16.23 11.60
CA HIS A 112 8.46 15.31 11.33
C HIS A 112 8.30 13.98 12.08
N ASP A 113 8.09 14.02 13.39
CA ASP A 113 7.92 12.81 14.20
C ASP A 113 6.74 11.96 13.74
N THR A 114 5.61 12.61 13.41
CA THR A 114 4.41 11.93 12.92
C THR A 114 4.66 11.27 11.56
N ILE A 115 5.28 11.99 10.62
CA ILE A 115 5.59 11.44 9.29
C ILE A 115 6.58 10.28 9.38
N GLN A 116 7.62 10.39 10.20
CA GLN A 116 8.58 9.30 10.40
C GLN A 116 7.93 8.02 10.94
N LYS A 117 7.02 8.16 11.89
CA LYS A 117 6.25 7.04 12.43
C LYS A 117 5.44 6.37 11.32
N ILE A 118 4.70 7.15 10.54
CA ILE A 118 3.86 6.64 9.45
C ILE A 118 4.69 5.99 8.34
N GLN A 119 5.83 6.57 7.98
CA GLN A 119 6.75 5.94 7.01
C GLN A 119 7.19 4.54 7.46
N LYS A 120 7.50 4.35 8.75
CA LYS A 120 7.86 3.04 9.31
C LYS A 120 6.69 2.05 9.22
N GLU A 121 5.48 2.50 9.51
CA GLU A 121 4.26 1.67 9.43
C GLU A 121 3.97 1.25 7.98
N ILE A 122 4.01 2.19 7.02
CA ILE A 122 3.85 1.91 5.60
C ILE A 122 4.95 0.96 5.09
N ALA A 123 6.21 1.20 5.45
CA ALA A 123 7.32 0.35 5.04
C ALA A 123 7.20 -1.07 5.59
N SER A 124 6.81 -1.21 6.86
CA SER A 124 6.58 -2.53 7.49
C SER A 124 5.45 -3.30 6.79
N ARG A 125 4.36 -2.62 6.44
CA ARG A 125 3.23 -3.22 5.72
C ARG A 125 3.64 -3.67 4.31
N LYS A 126 4.28 -2.80 3.54
CA LYS A 126 4.79 -3.12 2.19
C LYS A 126 5.78 -4.29 2.21
N ASN A 127 6.64 -4.37 3.21
CA ASN A 127 7.58 -5.48 3.37
C ASN A 127 6.86 -6.81 3.66
N LYS A 128 5.86 -6.81 4.54
CA LYS A 128 5.05 -8.01 4.84
C LYS A 128 4.28 -8.49 3.61
N GLU A 129 3.70 -7.58 2.86
CA GLU A 129 2.98 -7.90 1.62
C GLU A 129 3.93 -8.50 0.57
N GLN A 130 5.10 -7.89 0.36
CA GLN A 130 6.12 -8.42 -0.55
C GLN A 130 6.64 -9.80 -0.11
N GLN A 131 6.82 -10.00 1.19
CA GLN A 131 7.24 -11.29 1.72
C GLN A 131 6.17 -12.35 1.47
N SER A 132 4.90 -12.04 1.74
CA SER A 132 3.77 -12.95 1.47
C SER A 132 3.66 -13.32 -0.02
N ILE A 133 3.87 -12.34 -0.93
CA ILE A 133 3.88 -12.60 -2.37
C ILE A 133 5.04 -13.52 -2.76
N LYS A 134 6.25 -13.29 -2.23
CA LYS A 134 7.42 -14.13 -2.47
C LYS A 134 7.21 -15.56 -1.95
N GLU A 135 6.65 -15.71 -0.76
CA GLU A 135 6.35 -17.03 -0.17
C GLU A 135 5.33 -17.79 -1.01
N LYS A 136 4.24 -17.12 -1.45
CA LYS A 136 3.26 -17.73 -2.36
C LYS A 136 3.89 -18.15 -3.69
N SER A 137 4.70 -17.28 -4.30
CA SER A 137 5.39 -17.58 -5.55
C SER A 137 6.35 -18.75 -5.40
N PHE A 138 7.10 -18.82 -4.30
CA PHE A 138 8.00 -19.95 -4.01
C PHE A 138 7.22 -21.25 -3.85
N LEU A 139 6.11 -21.25 -3.10
CA LEU A 139 5.27 -22.45 -2.96
C LEU A 139 4.67 -22.88 -4.29
N GLN A 140 4.22 -21.95 -5.13
CA GLN A 140 3.74 -22.24 -6.48
C GLN A 140 4.81 -22.96 -7.32
N GLN A 141 6.03 -22.40 -7.34
CA GLN A 141 7.15 -23.04 -8.08
C GLN A 141 7.49 -24.41 -7.51
N TYR A 142 7.53 -24.58 -6.19
CA TYR A 142 7.85 -25.85 -5.53
C TYR A 142 6.83 -26.93 -5.90
N PHE A 143 5.54 -26.67 -5.82
CA PHE A 143 4.51 -27.64 -6.16
C PHE A 143 4.47 -27.94 -7.65
N LEU A 144 4.69 -26.94 -8.51
CA LEU A 144 4.77 -27.14 -9.95
C LEU A 144 5.93 -28.03 -10.34
N LEU A 145 7.13 -27.71 -9.89
CA LEU A 145 8.32 -28.53 -10.16
C LEU A 145 8.13 -29.96 -9.64
N GLY A 146 7.58 -30.10 -8.43
CA GLY A 146 7.24 -31.41 -7.88
C GLY A 146 6.30 -32.21 -8.77
N TYR A 147 5.26 -31.58 -9.33
CA TYR A 147 4.34 -32.23 -10.29
C TYR A 147 5.03 -32.58 -11.60
N ILE A 148 5.80 -31.67 -12.17
CA ILE A 148 6.53 -31.93 -13.46
C ILE A 148 7.47 -33.10 -13.32
N TYR A 149 8.22 -33.21 -12.24
CA TYR A 149 9.20 -34.30 -12.07
C TYR A 149 8.59 -35.61 -11.62
N SER A 150 7.53 -35.62 -10.83
CA SER A 150 6.93 -36.87 -10.30
C SER A 150 5.71 -37.34 -11.08
N GLY A 151 5.03 -36.48 -11.82
CA GLY A 151 3.73 -36.77 -12.44
C GLY A 151 2.60 -36.98 -11.40
N ASP A 152 2.86 -36.74 -10.14
CA ASP A 152 1.97 -37.06 -9.03
C ASP A 152 0.93 -35.93 -8.80
N GLN A 153 -0.31 -36.24 -9.19
CA GLN A 153 -1.44 -35.30 -9.04
C GLN A 153 -1.85 -35.11 -7.58
N GLU A 154 -1.47 -35.99 -6.65
CA GLU A 154 -1.80 -35.76 -5.22
C GLU A 154 -1.06 -34.56 -4.66
N ARG A 155 0.15 -34.28 -5.11
CA ARG A 155 0.91 -33.08 -4.73
C ARG A 155 0.23 -31.77 -5.13
N LEU A 156 -0.49 -31.73 -6.25
CA LEU A 156 -1.29 -30.57 -6.62
C LEU A 156 -2.52 -30.40 -5.70
N LYS A 157 -3.12 -31.52 -5.27
CA LYS A 157 -4.23 -31.49 -4.33
C LYS A 157 -3.82 -31.00 -2.94
N GLU A 158 -2.61 -31.34 -2.49
CA GLU A 158 -2.05 -30.82 -1.22
C GLU A 158 -1.85 -29.28 -1.28
N ALA A 159 -1.63 -28.76 -2.48
CA ALA A 159 -1.50 -27.31 -2.68
C ALA A 159 -2.84 -26.59 -2.87
N GLU A 160 -3.96 -27.31 -3.06
CA GLU A 160 -5.31 -26.73 -3.11
C GLU A 160 -5.59 -25.97 -1.81
N GLY A 161 -5.92 -24.68 -1.90
CA GLY A 161 -6.14 -23.78 -0.77
C GLY A 161 -4.90 -23.02 -0.27
N ILE A 162 -3.68 -23.42 -0.68
CA ILE A 162 -2.44 -22.68 -0.45
C ILE A 162 -2.08 -21.86 -1.69
N VAL A 163 -2.33 -22.43 -2.86
CA VAL A 163 -1.97 -21.87 -4.16
C VAL A 163 -3.20 -21.83 -5.06
N ASP A 164 -3.44 -20.69 -5.69
CA ASP A 164 -4.48 -20.56 -6.69
C ASP A 164 -3.97 -21.06 -8.05
N PHE A 165 -4.37 -22.24 -8.44
CA PHE A 165 -4.04 -22.84 -9.73
C PHE A 165 -5.05 -22.50 -10.84
N SER A 166 -6.10 -21.73 -10.58
CA SER A 166 -7.15 -21.39 -11.57
C SER A 166 -6.60 -20.66 -12.80
N VAL A 167 -5.50 -19.95 -12.65
CA VAL A 167 -4.78 -19.30 -13.74
C VAL A 167 -4.19 -20.34 -14.71
N TRP A 168 -3.94 -21.56 -14.27
CA TRP A 168 -3.26 -22.60 -15.04
C TRP A 168 -4.23 -23.46 -15.85
N GLU A 169 -5.48 -23.56 -15.42
CA GLU A 169 -6.52 -24.24 -16.19
C GLU A 169 -6.79 -23.58 -17.53
N GLN A 170 -6.43 -22.30 -17.67
CA GLN A 170 -6.60 -21.50 -18.90
C GLN A 170 -5.37 -21.53 -19.83
N TRP A 171 -4.21 -22.01 -19.35
CA TRP A 171 -2.97 -21.96 -20.10
C TRP A 171 -2.54 -23.37 -20.50
N HIS A 172 -2.65 -23.67 -21.77
CA HIS A 172 -1.95 -24.82 -22.38
C HIS A 172 -0.51 -24.33 -22.60
N CYS A 173 0.31 -24.36 -21.56
CA CYS A 173 1.71 -23.96 -21.64
C CYS A 173 2.56 -25.02 -22.28
N ALA A 174 3.22 -24.66 -23.39
CA ALA A 174 4.49 -25.25 -23.73
C ALA A 174 5.53 -24.64 -22.76
N ILE A 175 6.03 -25.44 -21.83
CA ILE A 175 7.14 -25.02 -20.96
C ILE A 175 8.40 -25.17 -21.82
N LEU A 176 8.93 -24.04 -22.30
CA LEU A 176 10.27 -24.01 -22.88
C LEU A 176 11.26 -23.95 -21.72
N ILE A 177 11.91 -25.04 -21.39
CA ILE A 177 13.04 -25.05 -20.46
C ILE A 177 14.27 -24.70 -21.32
N GLU A 178 14.65 -23.43 -21.29
CA GLU A 178 15.95 -23.00 -21.81
C GLU A 178 16.97 -23.33 -20.72
N SER A 179 17.73 -24.43 -20.92
CA SER A 179 18.89 -24.70 -20.07
C SER A 179 20.09 -23.98 -20.69
N ASP A 180 20.87 -23.32 -19.86
CA ASP A 180 22.18 -22.81 -20.24
C ASP A 180 23.02 -24.02 -20.76
N GLU A 181 23.72 -23.87 -21.89
CA GLU A 181 24.48 -24.94 -22.54
C GLU A 181 25.41 -25.69 -21.58
N ALA A 182 25.89 -25.04 -20.56
CA ALA A 182 26.73 -25.60 -19.49
C ALA A 182 26.04 -26.71 -18.65
N PHE A 183 24.70 -26.77 -18.60
CA PHE A 183 24.00 -27.76 -17.77
C PHE A 183 23.99 -29.18 -18.40
N PHE A 184 23.99 -29.28 -19.70
CA PHE A 184 23.99 -30.60 -20.41
C PHE A 184 25.39 -31.14 -20.59
N ASP A 185 26.41 -30.29 -20.69
CA ASP A 185 27.82 -30.75 -20.85
C ASP A 185 28.37 -31.40 -19.56
N SER A 186 27.84 -31.02 -18.37
CA SER A 186 28.25 -31.64 -17.11
C SER A 186 27.56 -32.98 -16.79
N ALA A 187 26.46 -33.30 -17.48
CA ALA A 187 25.70 -34.55 -17.24
C ALA A 187 26.15 -35.75 -18.13
N SER A 188 26.98 -35.51 -19.14
CA SER A 188 27.44 -36.54 -20.05
C SER A 188 28.68 -37.34 -19.60
N ASP A 189 29.34 -36.92 -18.49
CA ASP A 189 30.57 -37.57 -18.01
C ASP A 189 30.41 -38.53 -16.81
N GLU A 190 29.15 -38.75 -16.34
CA GLU A 190 28.91 -39.72 -15.26
C GLU A 190 27.82 -40.75 -15.61
N VAL A 191 28.06 -41.56 -16.62
CA VAL A 191 27.38 -42.85 -16.72
C VAL A 191 28.44 -43.94 -16.99
N PRO A 192 28.66 -44.90 -16.09
CA PRO A 192 29.57 -46.01 -16.26
C PRO A 192 29.08 -47.06 -17.25
#